data_68ce71a53170d199149ec5afe7c2547d
#
_entry.id   68ce71a53170d199149ec5afe7c2547d
#
_cell.length_a   1.000
_cell.length_b   1.000
_cell.length_c   1.000
_cell.angle_alpha   90.00
_cell.angle_beta   90.00
_cell.angle_gamma   90.00
#
_symmetry.space_group_name_H-M   'P 1'
#
loop_
_entity.id
_entity.type
_entity.pdbx_description
1 polymer ?
#
loop_
_entity_poly.entity_id
_entity_poly.type
_entity_poly.pdbx_seq_one_letter_code
_entity_poly.pdbx_strand_id
1 'polypeptide(L)'
;MREIRAGLLIVDDEAPIRLALSAILNEFGYSVRTADDGFSALAEIRREIPDVIVSDLNMPGMSGFELLSVVRRRFPAIQVIAMSGSYSGDGVPPGVAADAFYEKGTHPGLLFRIVKAMTRPERLSCAGRPSLKAPIWIPRNGHEDAGEPYVMVTCTECLRTFPQVLGEGVGAIHEVDCVYCSSAITYAIVQPEDSGLAESFQRKSGAGAPTALGAPTLCF
;
A
#
# COMPACT_ATOMS: atom_id res chain seq x y z
N MET A 1 -4.55 -27.47 20.44
CA MET A 1 -4.15 -26.08 20.21
C MET A 1 -4.16 -25.83 18.72
N ARG A 2 -4.98 -24.89 18.21
CA ARG A 2 -4.83 -24.47 16.81
C ARG A 2 -3.50 -23.72 16.67
N GLU A 3 -2.67 -24.16 15.78
CA GLU A 3 -1.44 -23.45 15.42
C GLU A 3 -1.86 -22.10 14.85
N ILE A 4 -1.49 -21.00 15.50
CA ILE A 4 -1.78 -19.65 15.02
C ILE A 4 -0.94 -19.48 13.75
N ARG A 5 -1.60 -19.30 12.63
CA ARG A 5 -0.94 -18.99 11.36
C ARG A 5 -0.50 -17.52 11.38
N ALA A 6 0.04 -17.04 10.27
CA ALA A 6 0.55 -15.68 10.12
C ALA A 6 -0.44 -14.60 10.59
N GLY A 7 0.11 -13.48 11.06
CA GLY A 7 -0.64 -12.28 11.42
C GLY A 7 -1.03 -11.47 10.20
N LEU A 8 -2.31 -11.13 10.06
CA LEU A 8 -2.86 -10.37 8.95
C LEU A 8 -3.38 -9.02 9.43
N LEU A 9 -3.24 -7.99 8.58
CA LEU A 9 -3.89 -6.69 8.75
C LEU A 9 -4.78 -6.43 7.52
N ILE A 10 -6.09 -6.29 7.72
CA ILE A 10 -7.06 -5.93 6.69
C ILE A 10 -7.38 -4.45 6.82
N VAL A 11 -7.23 -3.72 5.72
CA VAL A 11 -7.48 -2.27 5.65
C VAL A 11 -8.51 -2.00 4.57
N ASP A 12 -9.65 -1.42 4.97
CA ASP A 12 -10.76 -1.12 4.07
C ASP A 12 -11.69 -0.13 4.79
N ASP A 13 -12.18 0.89 4.15
CA ASP A 13 -13.10 1.85 4.78
C ASP A 13 -14.52 1.28 4.95
N GLU A 14 -14.87 0.26 4.16
CA GLU A 14 -16.17 -0.42 4.23
C GLU A 14 -16.22 -1.44 5.38
N ALA A 15 -16.86 -1.09 6.50
CA ALA A 15 -16.99 -1.98 7.67
C ALA A 15 -17.55 -3.37 7.35
N PRO A 16 -18.58 -3.55 6.48
CA PRO A 16 -19.08 -4.88 6.13
C PRO A 16 -18.01 -5.77 5.48
N ILE A 17 -17.17 -5.21 4.62
CA ILE A 17 -16.09 -5.94 3.93
C ILE A 17 -15.04 -6.36 4.95
N ARG A 18 -14.57 -5.41 5.80
CA ARG A 18 -13.61 -5.73 6.87
C ARG A 18 -14.08 -6.86 7.77
N LEU A 19 -15.33 -6.79 8.23
CA LEU A 19 -15.92 -7.80 9.12
C LEU A 19 -16.03 -9.17 8.45
N ALA A 20 -16.51 -9.22 7.20
CA ALA A 20 -16.65 -10.45 6.46
C ALA A 20 -15.30 -11.14 6.22
N LEU A 21 -14.31 -10.39 5.72
CA LEU A 21 -12.98 -10.93 5.44
C LEU A 21 -12.26 -11.36 6.73
N SER A 22 -12.39 -10.57 7.80
CA SER A 22 -11.82 -10.90 9.10
C SER A 22 -12.43 -12.20 9.66
N ALA A 23 -13.76 -12.37 9.62
CA ALA A 23 -14.42 -13.58 10.09
C ALA A 23 -13.93 -14.81 9.33
N ILE A 24 -13.93 -14.76 7.99
CA ILE A 24 -13.48 -15.85 7.14
C ILE A 24 -12.04 -16.24 7.45
N LEU A 25 -11.12 -15.28 7.49
CA LEU A 25 -9.69 -15.57 7.69
C LEU A 25 -9.39 -16.07 9.12
N ASN A 26 -10.12 -15.58 10.12
CA ASN A 26 -10.03 -16.09 11.49
C ASN A 26 -10.50 -17.57 11.59
N GLU A 27 -11.54 -17.96 10.85
CA GLU A 27 -11.98 -19.37 10.79
C GLU A 27 -10.89 -20.30 10.24
N PHE A 28 -10.08 -19.78 9.31
CA PHE A 28 -8.91 -20.50 8.79
C PHE A 28 -7.68 -20.47 9.72
N GLY A 29 -7.81 -19.84 10.91
CA GLY A 29 -6.79 -19.86 11.96
C GLY A 29 -5.72 -18.76 11.83
N TYR A 30 -5.91 -17.75 10.96
CA TYR A 30 -5.07 -16.55 10.95
C TYR A 30 -5.38 -15.64 12.14
N SER A 31 -4.40 -14.88 12.59
CA SER A 31 -4.61 -13.78 13.54
C SER A 31 -4.90 -12.51 12.77
N VAL A 32 -6.16 -12.04 12.74
CA VAL A 32 -6.58 -10.92 11.89
C VAL A 32 -6.85 -9.68 12.73
N ARG A 33 -6.14 -8.59 12.40
CA ARG A 33 -6.43 -7.24 12.85
C ARG A 33 -7.02 -6.43 11.69
N THR A 34 -7.73 -5.36 12.00
CA THR A 34 -8.38 -4.52 11.00
C THR A 34 -8.10 -3.05 11.23
N ALA A 35 -8.12 -2.27 10.16
CA ALA A 35 -8.04 -0.83 10.17
C ALA A 35 -9.05 -0.26 9.16
N ASP A 36 -9.59 0.90 9.40
CA ASP A 36 -10.62 1.54 8.59
C ASP A 36 -10.08 2.61 7.62
N ASP A 37 -8.82 2.97 7.77
CA ASP A 37 -8.09 3.86 6.87
C ASP A 37 -6.58 3.59 6.90
N GLY A 38 -5.82 4.29 6.05
CA GLY A 38 -4.37 4.14 6.00
C GLY A 38 -3.65 4.63 7.26
N PHE A 39 -4.18 5.64 7.98
CA PHE A 39 -3.56 6.16 9.20
C PHE A 39 -3.71 5.18 10.36
N SER A 40 -4.91 4.64 10.55
CA SER A 40 -5.17 3.59 11.54
C SER A 40 -4.38 2.32 11.23
N ALA A 41 -4.20 1.98 9.94
CA ALA A 41 -3.33 0.87 9.52
C ALA A 41 -1.87 1.08 9.94
N LEU A 42 -1.30 2.27 9.74
CA LEU A 42 0.05 2.59 10.19
C LEU A 42 0.19 2.53 11.72
N ALA A 43 -0.84 2.95 12.46
CA ALA A 43 -0.86 2.81 13.91
C ALA A 43 -0.84 1.34 14.35
N GLU A 44 -1.63 0.48 13.68
CA GLU A 44 -1.63 -0.98 13.93
C GLU A 44 -0.29 -1.64 13.57
N ILE A 45 0.34 -1.25 12.46
CA ILE A 45 1.67 -1.75 12.07
C ILE A 45 2.74 -1.36 13.11
N ARG A 46 2.67 -0.15 13.66
CA ARG A 46 3.59 0.31 14.71
C ARG A 46 3.44 -0.48 16.01
N ARG A 47 2.24 -0.93 16.30
CA ARG A 47 1.94 -1.73 17.51
C ARG A 47 2.45 -3.15 17.35
N GLU A 48 2.23 -3.74 16.18
CA GLU A 48 2.65 -5.10 15.85
C GLU A 48 2.76 -5.24 14.32
N ILE A 49 3.92 -5.65 13.83
CA ILE A 49 4.18 -5.84 12.41
C ILE A 49 3.44 -7.09 11.92
N PRO A 50 2.50 -6.98 10.94
CA PRO A 50 1.85 -8.15 10.39
C PRO A 50 2.75 -8.86 9.38
N ASP A 51 2.50 -10.15 9.15
CA ASP A 51 3.15 -10.90 8.06
C ASP A 51 2.59 -10.50 6.69
N VAL A 52 1.28 -10.21 6.62
CA VAL A 52 0.59 -9.82 5.39
C VAL A 52 -0.33 -8.64 5.66
N ILE A 53 -0.34 -7.66 4.78
CA ILE A 53 -1.36 -6.61 4.70
C ILE A 53 -2.24 -6.83 3.48
N VAL A 54 -3.56 -6.71 3.67
CA VAL A 54 -4.57 -6.69 2.61
C VAL A 54 -5.22 -5.32 2.65
N SER A 55 -5.04 -4.49 1.64
CA SER A 55 -5.53 -3.11 1.65
C SER A 55 -6.36 -2.79 0.43
N ASP A 56 -7.52 -2.15 0.67
CA ASP A 56 -8.21 -1.44 -0.40
C ASP A 56 -7.31 -0.32 -0.95
N LEU A 57 -7.40 -0.08 -2.26
CA LEU A 57 -6.70 1.01 -2.93
C LEU A 57 -7.42 2.34 -2.79
N ASN A 58 -8.75 2.31 -2.77
CA ASN A 58 -9.60 3.51 -2.82
C ASN A 58 -10.22 3.80 -1.45
N MET A 59 -9.47 4.42 -0.56
CA MET A 59 -9.94 4.82 0.75
C MET A 59 -9.86 6.34 0.92
N PRO A 60 -10.76 6.96 1.70
CA PRO A 60 -10.69 8.38 2.02
C PRO A 60 -9.45 8.70 2.88
N GLY A 61 -8.97 9.93 2.80
CA GLY A 61 -7.79 10.37 3.54
C GLY A 61 -6.51 9.80 2.95
N MET A 62 -5.86 8.86 3.64
CA MET A 62 -4.72 8.14 3.10
C MET A 62 -5.21 6.96 2.26
N SER A 63 -4.98 7.02 0.95
CA SER A 63 -5.33 5.94 0.04
C SER A 63 -4.47 4.69 0.24
N GLY A 64 -4.95 3.53 -0.26
CA GLY A 64 -4.14 2.32 -0.28
C GLY A 64 -2.88 2.45 -1.14
N PHE A 65 -2.89 3.25 -2.20
CA PHE A 65 -1.68 3.53 -3.00
C PHE A 65 -0.57 4.14 -2.14
N GLU A 66 -0.91 5.14 -1.32
CA GLU A 66 0.03 5.79 -0.42
C GLU A 66 0.47 4.83 0.70
N LEU A 67 -0.50 4.21 1.38
CA LEU A 67 -0.24 3.25 2.45
C LEU A 67 0.72 2.15 1.99
N LEU A 68 0.43 1.49 0.86
CA LEU A 68 1.24 0.39 0.36
C LEU A 68 2.63 0.84 -0.09
N SER A 69 2.77 2.08 -0.58
CA SER A 69 4.08 2.67 -0.89
C SER A 69 4.91 2.87 0.38
N VAL A 70 4.30 3.38 1.46
CA VAL A 70 4.96 3.53 2.77
C VAL A 70 5.36 2.17 3.33
N VAL A 71 4.43 1.21 3.32
CA VAL A 71 4.67 -0.16 3.82
C VAL A 71 5.83 -0.82 3.07
N ARG A 72 5.84 -0.73 1.74
CA ARG A 72 6.90 -1.32 0.92
C ARG A 72 8.28 -0.73 1.20
N ARG A 73 8.35 0.58 1.47
CA ARG A 73 9.62 1.26 1.77
C ARG A 73 10.11 0.97 3.18
N ARG A 74 9.22 1.00 4.16
CA ARG A 74 9.60 0.94 5.58
C ARG A 74 9.60 -0.47 6.15
N PHE A 75 8.74 -1.32 5.63
CA PHE A 75 8.52 -2.69 6.12
C PHE A 75 8.58 -3.71 4.96
N PRO A 76 9.75 -3.85 4.29
CA PRO A 76 9.86 -4.69 3.08
C PRO A 76 9.57 -6.17 3.32
N ALA A 77 9.60 -6.63 4.57
CA ALA A 77 9.27 -8.01 4.94
C ALA A 77 7.75 -8.28 4.89
N ILE A 78 6.90 -7.26 5.03
CA ILE A 78 5.45 -7.44 4.96
C ILE A 78 5.05 -7.84 3.53
N GLN A 79 4.31 -8.93 3.39
CA GLN A 79 3.68 -9.30 2.12
C GLN A 79 2.48 -8.38 1.88
N VAL A 80 2.35 -7.87 0.66
CA VAL A 80 1.32 -6.86 0.33
C VAL A 80 0.33 -7.42 -0.67
N ILE A 81 -0.94 -7.43 -0.31
CA ILE A 81 -2.07 -7.74 -1.19
C ILE A 81 -2.88 -6.47 -1.36
N ALA A 82 -2.93 -5.94 -2.57
CA ALA A 82 -3.84 -4.86 -2.91
C ALA A 82 -5.22 -5.43 -3.24
N MET A 83 -6.29 -4.73 -2.86
CA MET A 83 -7.64 -5.07 -3.30
C MET A 83 -8.37 -3.83 -3.81
N SER A 84 -9.27 -4.02 -4.77
CA SER A 84 -10.09 -2.94 -5.29
C SER A 84 -11.29 -3.49 -6.05
N GLY A 85 -12.39 -2.72 -6.08
CA GLY A 85 -13.54 -2.96 -6.96
C GLY A 85 -13.44 -2.20 -8.30
N SER A 86 -12.48 -1.29 -8.45
CA SER A 86 -12.32 -0.46 -9.64
C SER A 86 -11.35 -1.04 -10.68
N TYR A 87 -10.57 -2.02 -10.29
CA TYR A 87 -9.61 -2.72 -11.17
C TYR A 87 -10.03 -4.17 -11.34
N SER A 88 -9.89 -4.69 -12.57
CA SER A 88 -10.24 -6.07 -12.91
C SER A 88 -9.02 -6.85 -13.36
N GLY A 89 -9.03 -8.15 -13.12
CA GLY A 89 -8.01 -9.08 -13.58
C GLY A 89 -7.15 -9.66 -12.47
N ASP A 90 -6.27 -10.60 -12.85
CA ASP A 90 -5.46 -11.37 -11.91
C ASP A 90 -4.10 -10.70 -11.57
N GLY A 91 -3.78 -9.61 -12.27
CA GLY A 91 -2.50 -8.91 -12.13
C GLY A 91 -2.56 -7.72 -11.18
N VAL A 92 -1.43 -7.43 -10.53
CA VAL A 92 -1.28 -6.18 -9.77
C VAL A 92 -1.37 -5.01 -10.74
N PRO A 93 -2.25 -4.01 -10.51
CA PRO A 93 -2.34 -2.84 -11.37
C PRO A 93 -0.98 -2.12 -11.46
N PRO A 94 -0.66 -1.51 -12.61
CA PRO A 94 0.57 -0.74 -12.76
C PRO A 94 0.72 0.35 -11.70
N GLY A 95 1.93 0.51 -11.16
CA GLY A 95 2.22 1.51 -10.13
C GLY A 95 1.81 1.15 -8.70
N VAL A 96 1.13 0.03 -8.49
CA VAL A 96 0.76 -0.44 -7.15
C VAL A 96 1.89 -1.25 -6.52
N ALA A 97 2.32 -0.86 -5.33
CA ALA A 97 3.41 -1.52 -4.61
C ALA A 97 2.93 -2.79 -3.87
N ALA A 98 2.39 -3.76 -4.61
CA ALA A 98 1.83 -4.99 -4.07
C ALA A 98 2.48 -6.25 -4.66
N ASP A 99 2.36 -7.36 -3.95
CA ASP A 99 2.85 -8.69 -4.36
C ASP A 99 1.75 -9.52 -5.03
N ALA A 100 0.50 -9.19 -4.72
CA ALA A 100 -0.67 -9.80 -5.31
C ALA A 100 -1.84 -8.81 -5.33
N PHE A 101 -2.84 -9.13 -6.14
CA PHE A 101 -4.05 -8.35 -6.28
C PHE A 101 -5.29 -9.25 -6.05
N TYR A 102 -6.30 -8.66 -5.41
CA TYR A 102 -7.60 -9.29 -5.21
C TYR A 102 -8.70 -8.33 -5.69
N GLU A 103 -9.47 -8.74 -6.68
CA GLU A 103 -10.63 -8.01 -7.17
C GLU A 103 -11.81 -8.16 -6.21
N LYS A 104 -12.30 -7.04 -5.61
CA LYS A 104 -13.46 -7.03 -4.72
C LYS A 104 -14.70 -7.53 -5.49
N GLY A 105 -15.58 -8.27 -4.81
CA GLY A 105 -16.78 -8.85 -5.43
C GLY A 105 -16.52 -10.21 -6.07
N THR A 106 -15.29 -10.67 -6.21
CA THR A 106 -14.98 -12.05 -6.60
C THR A 106 -15.15 -13.00 -5.42
N HIS A 107 -15.07 -14.31 -5.69
CA HIS A 107 -15.31 -15.31 -4.66
C HIS A 107 -14.25 -15.24 -3.55
N PRO A 108 -14.62 -15.13 -2.24
CA PRO A 108 -13.67 -14.99 -1.12
C PRO A 108 -12.61 -16.09 -1.05
N GLY A 109 -12.89 -17.27 -1.59
CA GLY A 109 -11.93 -18.37 -1.71
C GLY A 109 -10.70 -18.03 -2.56
N LEU A 110 -10.78 -17.02 -3.46
CA LEU A 110 -9.63 -16.52 -4.20
C LEU A 110 -8.68 -15.77 -3.25
N LEU A 111 -9.21 -14.85 -2.43
CA LEU A 111 -8.41 -14.15 -1.43
C LEU A 111 -7.73 -15.13 -0.48
N PHE A 112 -8.47 -16.14 -0.01
CA PHE A 112 -7.88 -17.18 0.85
C PHE A 112 -6.70 -17.90 0.17
N ARG A 113 -6.82 -18.25 -1.12
CA ARG A 113 -5.71 -18.88 -1.88
C ARG A 113 -4.51 -17.95 -1.98
N ILE A 114 -4.73 -16.65 -2.24
CA ILE A 114 -3.68 -15.65 -2.30
C ILE A 114 -2.98 -15.53 -0.93
N VAL A 115 -3.74 -15.35 0.16
CA VAL A 115 -3.19 -15.26 1.52
C VAL A 115 -2.41 -16.52 1.87
N LYS A 116 -2.95 -17.70 1.58
CA LYS A 116 -2.25 -18.97 1.83
C LYS A 116 -0.93 -19.08 1.05
N ALA A 117 -0.88 -18.57 -0.17
CA ALA A 117 0.34 -18.54 -0.96
C ALA A 117 1.37 -17.55 -0.39
N MET A 118 0.91 -16.39 0.14
CA MET A 118 1.77 -15.35 0.72
C MET A 118 2.32 -15.74 2.10
N THR A 119 1.58 -16.55 2.86
CA THR A 119 1.96 -16.97 4.22
C THR A 119 2.76 -18.29 4.27
N ARG A 120 3.28 -18.76 3.13
CA ARG A 120 4.19 -19.91 3.11
C ARG A 120 5.51 -19.56 3.79
N PRO A 121 6.11 -20.48 4.59
CA PRO A 121 7.37 -20.22 5.30
C PRO A 121 8.50 -19.72 4.40
N GLU A 122 8.57 -20.23 3.16
CA GLU A 122 9.60 -19.86 2.20
C GLU A 122 9.46 -18.38 1.78
N ARG A 123 8.25 -17.85 1.74
CA ARG A 123 8.00 -16.44 1.40
C ARG A 123 8.22 -15.51 2.59
N LEU A 124 7.87 -15.94 3.78
CA LEU A 124 8.07 -15.16 5.01
C LEU A 124 9.56 -15.05 5.38
N SER A 125 10.36 -16.04 5.00
CA SER A 125 11.81 -16.06 5.26
C SER A 125 12.64 -15.29 4.22
N CYS A 126 12.06 -14.83 3.12
CA CYS A 126 12.75 -13.97 2.15
C CYS A 126 12.98 -12.57 2.73
N ALA A 127 13.87 -12.48 3.72
CA ALA A 127 14.37 -11.21 4.23
C ALA A 127 15.26 -10.57 3.16
N GLY A 128 14.90 -9.37 2.70
CA GLY A 128 15.80 -8.58 1.86
C GLY A 128 15.24 -8.17 0.50
N ARG A 129 13.93 -7.93 0.40
CA ARG A 129 13.43 -7.18 -0.76
C ARG A 129 14.11 -5.81 -0.78
N PRO A 130 14.71 -5.38 -1.92
CA PRO A 130 15.33 -4.07 -1.98
C PRO A 130 14.28 -3.01 -1.65
N SER A 131 14.64 -2.12 -0.72
CA SER A 131 13.85 -0.91 -0.48
C SER A 131 13.72 -0.17 -1.81
N LEU A 132 12.51 -0.06 -2.33
CA LEU A 132 12.27 0.65 -3.57
C LEU A 132 12.58 2.13 -3.33
N LYS A 133 13.51 2.69 -4.11
CA LYS A 133 13.76 4.14 -4.16
C LYS A 133 12.65 4.91 -4.87
N ALA A 134 11.55 4.25 -5.20
CA ALA A 134 10.40 4.88 -5.83
C ALA A 134 9.80 5.95 -4.90
N PRO A 135 9.30 7.07 -5.44
CA PRO A 135 8.61 8.08 -4.64
C PRO A 135 7.36 7.48 -4.00
N ILE A 136 6.93 8.06 -2.89
CA ILE A 136 5.63 7.75 -2.32
C ILE A 136 4.57 8.32 -3.26
N TRP A 137 3.64 7.51 -3.70
CA TRP A 137 2.53 7.92 -4.53
C TRP A 137 1.39 8.45 -3.67
N ILE A 138 1.14 9.76 -3.74
CA ILE A 138 0.12 10.43 -2.94
C ILE A 138 -1.00 10.85 -3.87
N PRO A 139 -2.23 10.33 -3.72
CA PRO A 139 -3.38 10.91 -4.38
C PRO A 139 -3.66 12.30 -3.79
N ARG A 140 -4.29 13.17 -4.56
CA ARG A 140 -4.68 14.49 -4.11
C ARG A 140 -5.72 14.35 -2.99
N ASN A 141 -5.29 14.39 -1.75
CA ASN A 141 -6.07 14.10 -0.55
C ASN A 141 -6.29 15.31 0.38
N GLY A 142 -5.82 16.49 0.00
CA GLY A 142 -6.05 17.72 0.74
C GLY A 142 -7.36 18.39 0.35
N HIS A 143 -8.02 19.04 1.30
CA HIS A 143 -9.20 19.86 1.04
C HIS A 143 -8.80 21.28 0.62
N GLU A 144 -9.47 21.81 -0.41
CA GLU A 144 -9.39 23.21 -0.81
C GLU A 144 -10.37 24.04 0.05
N ASP A 145 -10.01 24.31 1.30
CA ASP A 145 -10.67 25.37 2.05
C ASP A 145 -9.89 26.66 1.81
N ALA A 146 -10.42 27.59 1.02
CA ALA A 146 -10.05 29.00 0.85
C ALA A 146 -8.54 29.39 0.97
N GLY A 147 -7.62 28.43 0.80
CA GLY A 147 -6.17 28.58 0.96
C GLY A 147 -5.39 27.93 -0.19
N GLU A 148 -4.08 27.92 -0.09
CA GLU A 148 -3.20 27.25 -1.05
C GLU A 148 -3.45 25.73 -1.01
N PRO A 149 -3.59 25.05 -2.19
CA PRO A 149 -3.84 23.62 -2.23
C PRO A 149 -2.66 22.86 -1.61
N TYR A 150 -2.97 21.84 -0.83
CA TYR A 150 -1.95 21.02 -0.15
C TYR A 150 -2.24 19.53 -0.29
N VAL A 151 -1.24 18.73 -0.03
CA VAL A 151 -1.35 17.27 0.14
C VAL A 151 -0.82 16.86 1.50
N MET A 152 -1.33 15.75 2.02
CA MET A 152 -0.83 15.16 3.26
C MET A 152 0.28 14.17 2.92
N VAL A 153 1.50 14.44 3.38
CA VAL A 153 2.67 13.61 3.15
C VAL A 153 2.98 12.79 4.39
N THR A 154 3.11 11.47 4.26
CA THR A 154 3.49 10.58 5.36
C THR A 154 4.97 10.26 5.31
N CYS A 155 5.68 10.59 6.39
CA CYS A 155 7.09 10.24 6.52
C CYS A 155 7.28 8.72 6.67
N THR A 156 8.14 8.13 5.84
CA THR A 156 8.45 6.70 5.90
C THR A 156 9.30 6.31 7.12
N GLU A 157 10.00 7.26 7.74
CA GLU A 157 10.87 6.99 8.88
C GLU A 157 10.12 7.08 10.22
N CYS A 158 9.41 8.20 10.47
CA CYS A 158 8.71 8.39 11.74
C CYS A 158 7.21 8.06 11.68
N LEU A 159 6.67 7.77 10.50
CA LEU A 159 5.25 7.45 10.21
C LEU A 159 4.27 8.54 10.66
N ARG A 160 4.74 9.80 10.73
CA ARG A 160 3.90 10.96 11.00
C ARG A 160 3.54 11.64 9.69
N THR A 161 2.34 12.17 9.64
CA THR A 161 1.81 12.86 8.47
C THR A 161 1.80 14.36 8.71
N PHE A 162 2.08 15.15 7.68
CA PHE A 162 2.07 16.60 7.71
C PHE A 162 1.59 17.18 6.38
N PRO A 163 0.98 18.37 6.38
CA PRO A 163 0.56 19.04 5.16
C PRO A 163 1.76 19.58 4.40
N GLN A 164 1.75 19.43 3.08
CA GLN A 164 2.72 20.02 2.16
C GLN A 164 1.98 20.80 1.08
N VAL A 165 2.28 22.07 0.94
CA VAL A 165 1.70 22.90 -0.11
C VAL A 165 2.09 22.35 -1.47
N LEU A 166 1.11 22.31 -2.38
CA LEU A 166 1.31 21.83 -3.74
C LEU A 166 2.18 22.83 -4.52
N GLY A 167 3.36 22.36 -4.93
CA GLY A 167 4.13 23.05 -5.96
C GLY A 167 3.52 22.87 -7.35
N GLU A 168 3.94 23.69 -8.31
CA GLU A 168 3.49 23.57 -9.69
C GLU A 168 3.90 22.22 -10.30
N GLY A 169 2.95 21.44 -10.77
CA GLY A 169 3.17 20.23 -11.58
C GLY A 169 2.61 18.94 -11.01
N VAL A 170 1.43 18.54 -11.50
CA VAL A 170 0.89 17.19 -11.31
C VAL A 170 1.85 16.17 -11.95
N GLY A 171 2.20 15.12 -11.21
CA GLY A 171 3.08 14.03 -11.66
C GLY A 171 4.58 14.35 -11.66
N ALA A 172 5.01 15.51 -11.11
CA ALA A 172 6.41 15.74 -10.80
C ALA A 172 6.82 14.99 -9.54
N ILE A 173 8.10 14.58 -9.48
CA ILE A 173 8.69 14.05 -8.26
C ILE A 173 9.13 15.24 -7.42
N HIS A 174 8.68 15.28 -6.18
CA HIS A 174 9.00 16.31 -5.20
C HIS A 174 9.87 15.72 -4.08
N GLU A 175 10.70 16.54 -3.49
CA GLU A 175 11.45 16.21 -2.29
C GLU A 175 11.09 17.20 -1.18
N VAL A 176 10.91 16.71 0.04
CA VAL A 176 10.62 17.50 1.23
C VAL A 176 11.24 16.84 2.45
N ASP A 177 11.69 17.66 3.39
CA ASP A 177 12.17 17.17 4.67
C ASP A 177 10.99 17.03 5.65
N CYS A 178 10.95 15.90 6.36
CA CYS A 178 9.96 15.67 7.39
C CYS A 178 10.06 16.71 8.50
N VAL A 179 8.98 17.40 8.78
CA VAL A 179 8.91 18.43 9.83
C VAL A 179 9.14 17.90 11.24
N TYR A 180 9.09 16.57 11.44
CA TYR A 180 9.23 15.94 12.75
C TYR A 180 10.58 15.26 12.98
N CYS A 181 11.21 14.73 11.95
CA CYS A 181 12.48 13.98 12.09
C CYS A 181 13.55 14.37 11.07
N SER A 182 13.29 15.37 10.24
CA SER A 182 14.19 15.91 9.21
C SER A 182 14.68 14.87 8.19
N SER A 183 13.99 13.75 8.04
CA SER A 183 14.32 12.78 7.00
C SER A 183 13.79 13.25 5.65
N ALA A 184 14.62 13.13 4.61
CA ALA A 184 14.21 13.46 3.25
C ALA A 184 13.17 12.46 2.72
N ILE A 185 12.10 12.97 2.14
CA ILE A 185 10.98 12.20 1.59
C ILE A 185 10.84 12.58 0.12
N THR A 186 10.84 11.57 -0.73
CA THR A 186 10.53 11.71 -2.15
C THR A 186 9.10 11.26 -2.39
N TYR A 187 8.27 12.12 -2.96
CA TYR A 187 6.87 11.81 -3.25
C TYR A 187 6.46 12.28 -4.65
N ALA A 188 5.39 11.71 -5.17
CA ALA A 188 4.76 12.12 -6.41
C ALA A 188 3.24 12.22 -6.21
N ILE A 189 2.63 13.26 -6.77
CA ILE A 189 1.19 13.48 -6.71
C ILE A 189 0.55 12.82 -7.92
N VAL A 190 -0.45 11.99 -7.69
CA VAL A 190 -1.17 11.26 -8.72
C VAL A 190 -2.66 11.52 -8.61
N GLN A 191 -3.34 11.47 -9.75
CA GLN A 191 -4.80 11.48 -9.76
C GLN A 191 -5.30 10.04 -9.64
N PRO A 192 -6.25 9.74 -8.73
CA PRO A 192 -6.73 8.37 -8.50
C PRO A 192 -7.37 7.74 -9.74
N GLU A 193 -7.90 8.55 -10.63
CA GLU A 193 -8.60 8.12 -11.85
C GLU A 193 -7.68 7.85 -13.04
N ASP A 194 -6.40 8.20 -12.92
CA ASP A 194 -5.43 7.92 -13.97
C ASP A 194 -5.07 6.43 -13.99
N SER A 195 -5.75 5.68 -14.84
CA SER A 195 -5.33 4.33 -15.26
C SER A 195 -3.90 4.30 -15.84
N GLY A 196 -3.29 5.48 -16.04
CA GLY A 196 -1.93 5.72 -16.50
C GLY A 196 -0.91 6.05 -15.42
N LEU A 197 -1.10 5.69 -14.15
CA LEU A 197 -0.11 5.94 -13.08
C LEU A 197 1.31 5.50 -13.48
N ALA A 198 1.42 4.35 -14.13
CA ALA A 198 2.71 3.85 -14.65
C ALA A 198 3.21 4.65 -15.86
N GLU A 199 2.32 5.12 -16.74
CA GLU A 199 2.68 5.89 -17.93
C GLU A 199 3.14 7.31 -17.58
N SER A 200 2.51 7.97 -16.60
CA SER A 200 2.94 9.29 -16.16
C SER A 200 4.32 9.24 -15.49
N PHE A 201 4.65 8.14 -14.82
CA PHE A 201 5.97 7.92 -14.26
C PHE A 201 7.02 7.67 -15.35
N GLN A 202 6.69 6.83 -16.35
CA GLN A 202 7.58 6.51 -17.46
C GLN A 202 7.90 7.70 -18.37
N ARG A 203 6.93 8.59 -18.61
CA ARG A 203 7.13 9.76 -19.47
C ARG A 203 8.06 10.81 -18.90
N LYS A 204 8.21 10.90 -17.57
CA LYS A 204 9.01 11.95 -16.92
C LYS A 204 10.39 11.48 -16.43
N SER A 205 10.59 10.21 -16.27
CA SER A 205 11.90 9.63 -15.95
C SER A 205 12.74 9.35 -17.21
N GLY A 206 12.81 10.26 -18.15
CA GLY A 206 13.51 10.15 -19.45
C GLY A 206 14.98 9.73 -19.43
N ALA A 207 15.43 9.03 -18.38
CA ALA A 207 16.69 8.35 -18.27
C ALA A 207 16.50 7.04 -17.49
N GLY A 208 16.33 5.94 -18.21
CA GLY A 208 16.29 4.59 -17.66
C GLY A 208 14.94 4.30 -17.00
N ALA A 209 14.00 3.77 -17.79
CA ALA A 209 12.81 3.15 -17.26
C ALA A 209 13.22 2.21 -16.12
N PRO A 210 12.64 2.31 -14.92
CA PRO A 210 12.67 1.18 -14.02
C PRO A 210 12.02 0.05 -14.81
N THR A 211 12.79 -0.97 -15.14
CA THR A 211 12.28 -2.24 -15.65
C THR A 211 11.02 -2.51 -14.86
N ALA A 212 9.91 -2.75 -15.57
CA ALA A 212 8.65 -3.12 -14.96
C ALA A 212 8.97 -3.96 -13.74
N LEU A 213 8.41 -3.61 -12.57
CA LEU A 213 8.64 -4.35 -11.34
C LEU A 213 8.54 -5.82 -11.72
N GLY A 214 9.71 -6.45 -11.88
CA GLY A 214 9.81 -7.79 -12.43
C GLY A 214 8.87 -8.66 -11.64
N ALA A 215 8.21 -9.56 -12.32
CA ALA A 215 7.44 -10.61 -11.68
C ALA A 215 8.26 -11.10 -10.48
N PRO A 216 7.67 -11.26 -9.29
CA PRO A 216 8.42 -11.55 -8.08
C PRO A 216 9.35 -12.70 -8.38
N THR A 217 10.66 -12.44 -8.27
CA THR A 217 11.67 -13.49 -8.41
C THR A 217 11.29 -14.53 -7.39
N LEU A 218 10.81 -15.67 -7.87
CA LEU A 218 10.53 -16.81 -7.01
C LEU A 218 11.83 -17.12 -6.29
N CYS A 219 11.87 -16.94 -4.99
CA CYS A 219 12.93 -17.49 -4.16
C CYS A 219 12.79 -19.01 -4.25
N PHE A 220 13.69 -19.68 -4.96
CA PHE A 220 13.84 -21.14 -4.96
C PHE A 220 14.58 -21.56 -3.71
#